data_2b708d3396a5f986a6a49353e3634fdb
#
_entry.id   2b708d3396a5f986a6a49353e3634fdb
#
_cell.length_a   1.000
_cell.length_b   1.000
_cell.length_c   1.000
_cell.angle_alpha   90.00
_cell.angle_beta   90.00
_cell.angle_gamma   90.00
#
_symmetry.space_group_name_H-M   'P 1'
#
loop_
_entity.id
_entity.type
_entity.pdbx_description
1 polymer ?
#
loop_
_entity_poly.entity_id
_entity_poly.type
_entity_poly.pdbx_seq_one_letter_code
_entity_poly.pdbx_strand_id
1 'polypeptide(L)'
;MSGATAPEVTGELRDIMVRATGREELRGIGDQMPLFGDGVGLDSLTGTLLLREVHRRFGVDVAGEDLNLDALSTLATLAAFIAERTA
;
A
#
# COMPACT_ATOMS: atom_id res chain seq x y z
N MET A 1 21.97 1.84 8.10
CA MET A 1 20.64 1.34 8.41
C MET A 1 19.88 1.04 7.13
N SER A 2 19.43 -0.17 6.98
CA SER A 2 18.66 -0.52 5.80
C SER A 2 17.24 0.04 5.87
N GLY A 3 16.58 0.14 4.73
CA GLY A 3 15.20 0.56 4.69
C GLY A 3 14.26 -0.51 5.23
N ALA A 4 12.96 -0.26 5.16
CA ALA A 4 11.97 -1.20 5.63
C ALA A 4 11.93 -2.44 4.74
N THR A 5 11.70 -3.60 5.34
CA THR A 5 11.52 -4.84 4.58
C THR A 5 10.08 -4.93 4.06
N ALA A 6 9.85 -5.77 3.06
CA ALA A 6 8.51 -5.94 2.51
C ALA A 6 7.48 -6.36 3.58
N PRO A 7 7.78 -7.32 4.49
CA PRO A 7 6.82 -7.66 5.57
C PRO A 7 6.51 -6.49 6.50
N GLU A 8 7.50 -5.66 6.82
CA GLU A 8 7.27 -4.49 7.65
C GLU A 8 6.38 -3.48 6.93
N VAL A 9 6.64 -3.25 5.65
CA VAL A 9 5.85 -2.34 4.83
C VAL A 9 4.41 -2.85 4.72
N THR A 10 4.23 -4.16 4.57
CA THR A 10 2.89 -4.75 4.49
C THR A 10 2.08 -4.43 5.74
N GLY A 11 2.67 -4.59 6.93
CA GLY A 11 2.01 -4.25 8.18
C GLY A 11 1.64 -2.78 8.27
N GLU A 12 2.55 -1.90 7.85
CA GLU A 12 2.30 -0.46 7.83
C GLU A 12 1.17 -0.11 6.85
N LEU A 13 1.15 -0.77 5.70
CA LEU A 13 0.10 -0.52 4.70
C LEU A 13 -1.28 -0.93 5.22
N ARG A 14 -1.37 -2.05 5.94
CA ARG A 14 -2.65 -2.45 6.53
C ARG A 14 -3.15 -1.39 7.50
N ASP A 15 -2.25 -0.86 8.31
CA ASP A 15 -2.57 0.18 9.27
C ASP A 15 -3.04 1.45 8.57
N ILE A 16 -2.34 1.85 7.51
CA ILE A 16 -2.71 3.02 6.72
C ILE A 16 -4.10 2.83 6.11
N MET A 17 -4.37 1.64 5.56
CA MET A 17 -5.67 1.37 4.95
C MET A 17 -6.81 1.42 5.96
N VAL A 18 -6.59 0.90 7.17
CA VAL A 18 -7.59 0.97 8.22
C VAL A 18 -7.89 2.43 8.56
N ARG A 19 -6.86 3.24 8.70
CA ARG A 19 -7.06 4.66 9.03
C ARG A 19 -7.75 5.43 7.91
N ALA A 20 -7.42 5.10 6.66
CA ALA A 20 -8.01 5.80 5.52
C ALA A 20 -9.46 5.41 5.27
N THR A 21 -9.84 4.17 5.57
CA THR A 21 -11.17 3.66 5.27
C THR A 21 -12.08 3.51 6.48
N GLY A 22 -11.51 3.40 7.67
CA GLY A 22 -12.26 3.07 8.88
C GLY A 22 -12.66 1.61 8.96
N ARG A 23 -12.16 0.77 8.06
CA ARG A 23 -12.53 -0.64 7.98
C ARG A 23 -11.52 -1.50 8.74
N GLU A 24 -11.84 -1.84 9.98
CA GLU A 24 -10.94 -2.61 10.85
C GLU A 24 -10.61 -4.00 10.31
N GLU A 25 -11.49 -4.59 9.53
CA GLU A 25 -11.24 -5.91 8.95
C GLU A 25 -10.00 -5.92 8.05
N LEU A 26 -9.57 -4.76 7.57
CA LEU A 26 -8.39 -4.68 6.71
C LEU A 26 -7.08 -4.97 7.44
N ARG A 27 -7.09 -4.96 8.77
CA ARG A 27 -5.91 -5.33 9.54
C ARG A 27 -5.48 -6.77 9.32
N GLY A 28 -6.44 -7.63 8.97
CA GLY A 28 -6.18 -9.05 8.82
C GLY A 28 -6.19 -9.56 7.39
N ILE A 29 -6.21 -8.68 6.39
CA ILE A 29 -6.26 -9.15 5.01
C ILE A 29 -4.94 -9.79 4.61
N GLY A 30 -5.03 -10.78 3.72
CA GLY A 30 -3.84 -11.42 3.17
C GLY A 30 -3.10 -10.49 2.24
N ASP A 31 -1.79 -10.67 2.12
CA ASP A 31 -0.94 -9.82 1.30
C ASP A 31 -1.15 -10.05 -0.20
N GLN A 32 -1.76 -11.17 -0.58
CA GLN A 32 -2.09 -11.45 -1.98
C GLN A 32 -3.48 -10.94 -2.38
N MET A 33 -4.20 -10.32 -1.46
CA MET A 33 -5.53 -9.80 -1.73
C MET A 33 -5.45 -8.62 -2.70
N PRO A 34 -6.22 -8.62 -3.79
CA PRO A 34 -6.26 -7.47 -4.69
C PRO A 34 -6.70 -6.20 -3.95
N LEU A 35 -6.04 -5.09 -4.24
CA LEU A 35 -6.39 -3.82 -3.57
C LEU A 35 -7.65 -3.20 -4.17
N PHE A 36 -7.81 -3.33 -5.49
CA PHE A 36 -8.96 -2.77 -6.20
C PHE A 36 -9.83 -3.89 -6.74
N GLY A 37 -11.07 -3.57 -7.08
CA GLY A 37 -11.98 -4.57 -7.62
C GLY A 37 -12.53 -5.49 -6.55
N ASP A 38 -12.46 -6.80 -6.81
CA ASP A 38 -13.13 -7.81 -5.98
C ASP A 38 -12.45 -8.10 -4.62
N GLY A 39 -11.24 -7.60 -4.40
CA GLY A 39 -10.54 -7.86 -3.15
C GLY A 39 -10.92 -6.86 -2.07
N VAL A 40 -9.98 -5.97 -1.73
CA VAL A 40 -10.23 -4.91 -0.75
C VAL A 40 -11.30 -3.95 -1.26
N GLY A 41 -11.37 -3.75 -2.56
CA GLY A 41 -12.38 -2.91 -3.17
C GLY A 41 -12.16 -1.42 -2.94
N LEU A 42 -10.91 -0.98 -2.95
CA LEU A 42 -10.61 0.44 -2.82
C LEU A 42 -11.15 1.19 -4.04
N ASP A 43 -11.79 2.33 -3.80
CA ASP A 43 -12.21 3.20 -4.89
C ASP A 43 -11.09 4.21 -5.20
N SER A 44 -11.34 5.07 -6.19
CA SER A 44 -10.33 6.05 -6.62
C SER A 44 -9.94 6.99 -5.50
N LEU A 45 -10.91 7.45 -4.72
CA LEU A 45 -10.65 8.39 -3.64
C LEU A 45 -9.81 7.74 -2.54
N THR A 46 -10.22 6.55 -2.10
CA THR A 46 -9.50 5.83 -1.05
C THR A 46 -8.11 5.42 -1.52
N GLY A 47 -8.00 4.99 -2.79
CA GLY A 47 -6.71 4.67 -3.36
C GLY A 47 -5.78 5.87 -3.38
N THR A 48 -6.30 7.05 -3.72
CA THR A 48 -5.52 8.28 -3.69
C THR A 48 -5.05 8.60 -2.27
N LEU A 49 -5.93 8.42 -1.29
CA LEU A 49 -5.56 8.65 0.12
C LEU A 49 -4.49 7.68 0.57
N LEU A 50 -4.58 6.43 0.15
CA LEU A 50 -3.56 5.43 0.45
C LEU A 50 -2.20 5.85 -0.09
N LEU A 51 -2.13 6.23 -1.36
CA LEU A 51 -0.87 6.63 -1.98
C LEU A 51 -0.30 7.91 -1.37
N ARG A 52 -1.17 8.80 -0.95
CA ARG A 52 -0.75 10.02 -0.26
C ARG A 52 -0.10 9.69 1.08
N GLU A 53 -0.69 8.76 1.84
CA GLU A 53 -0.11 8.34 3.11
C GLU A 53 1.18 7.57 2.92
N VAL A 54 1.29 6.78 1.85
CA VAL A 54 2.53 6.11 1.49
C VAL A 54 3.63 7.15 1.24
N HIS A 55 3.31 8.19 0.51
CA HIS A 55 4.29 9.26 0.25
C HIS A 55 4.74 9.93 1.54
N ARG A 56 3.80 10.22 2.44
CA ARG A 56 4.14 10.86 3.72
C ARG A 56 4.96 9.94 4.61
N ARG A 57 4.62 8.66 4.65
CA ARG A 57 5.21 7.71 5.58
C ARG A 57 6.57 7.21 5.11
N PHE A 58 6.69 6.90 3.82
CA PHE A 58 7.88 6.26 3.27
C PHE A 58 8.69 7.17 2.36
N GLY A 59 8.18 8.32 2.02
CA GLY A 59 8.84 9.21 1.06
C GLY A 59 8.80 8.70 -0.37
N VAL A 60 7.91 7.76 -0.67
CA VAL A 60 7.80 7.16 -2.00
C VAL A 60 6.55 7.68 -2.69
N ASP A 61 6.74 8.34 -3.83
CA ASP A 61 5.64 8.86 -4.63
C ASP A 61 5.27 7.87 -5.72
N VAL A 62 4.41 6.91 -5.36
CA VAL A 62 4.01 5.84 -6.27
C VAL A 62 3.33 6.37 -7.52
N ALA A 63 2.48 7.39 -7.35
CA ALA A 63 1.71 7.95 -8.46
C ALA A 63 2.53 8.88 -9.34
N GLY A 64 3.50 9.57 -8.77
CA GLY A 64 4.24 10.62 -9.49
C GLY A 64 5.49 10.15 -10.19
N GLU A 65 6.12 9.08 -9.71
CA GLU A 65 7.36 8.60 -10.32
C GLU A 65 7.08 7.84 -11.61
N ASP A 66 6.72 6.62 -11.44
CA ASP A 66 6.62 5.68 -12.54
C ASP A 66 5.38 4.85 -12.24
N LEU A 67 4.23 5.43 -12.50
CA LEU A 67 2.97 4.78 -12.13
C LEU A 67 2.91 3.39 -12.75
N ASN A 68 3.10 2.41 -11.91
CA ASN A 68 3.07 1.01 -12.31
C ASN A 68 1.84 0.36 -11.73
N LEU A 69 0.85 0.10 -12.58
CA LEU A 69 -0.40 -0.50 -12.15
C LEU A 69 -0.20 -1.88 -11.53
N ASP A 70 0.84 -2.59 -11.97
CA ASP A 70 1.16 -3.89 -11.40
C ASP A 70 1.58 -3.76 -9.93
N ALA A 71 2.24 -2.68 -9.58
CA ALA A 71 2.63 -2.43 -8.18
C ALA A 71 1.41 -2.22 -7.29
N LEU A 72 0.31 -1.75 -7.86
CA LEU A 72 -0.92 -1.50 -7.12
C LEU A 72 -1.88 -2.70 -7.13
N SER A 73 -1.45 -3.82 -7.67
CA SER A 73 -2.31 -4.99 -7.84
C SER A 73 -2.72 -5.59 -6.48
N THR A 74 -1.74 -5.89 -5.64
CA THR A 74 -1.99 -6.48 -4.32
C THR A 74 -1.18 -5.75 -3.26
N LEU A 75 -1.48 -6.07 -2.00
CA LEU A 75 -0.72 -5.54 -0.88
C LEU A 75 0.76 -5.94 -0.99
N ALA A 76 1.01 -7.19 -1.37
CA ALA A 76 2.38 -7.70 -1.51
C ALA A 76 3.15 -6.94 -2.60
N THR A 77 2.53 -6.70 -3.76
CA THR A 77 3.21 -5.99 -4.85
C THR A 77 3.50 -4.54 -4.48
N LEU A 78 2.57 -3.89 -3.81
CA LEU A 78 2.78 -2.51 -3.36
C LEU A 78 3.89 -2.46 -2.30
N ALA A 79 3.87 -3.38 -1.35
CA ALA A 79 4.90 -3.44 -0.32
C ALA A 79 6.29 -3.68 -0.91
N ALA A 80 6.38 -4.56 -1.90
CA ALA A 80 7.66 -4.83 -2.56
C ALA A 80 8.17 -3.58 -3.30
N PHE A 81 7.28 -2.87 -3.96
CA PHE A 81 7.64 -1.64 -4.68
C PHE A 81 8.20 -0.60 -3.70
N ILE A 82 7.53 -0.41 -2.57
CA ILE A 82 7.96 0.55 -1.56
C ILE A 82 9.28 0.13 -0.94
N ALA A 83 9.41 -1.16 -0.59
CA ALA A 83 10.62 -1.67 0.04
C ALA A 83 11.85 -1.48 -0.86
N GLU A 84 11.69 -1.70 -2.17
CA GLU A 84 12.77 -1.47 -3.12
C GLU A 84 13.26 -0.03 -3.10
N ARG A 85 12.35 0.91 -2.96
CA ARG A 85 12.69 2.32 -3.01
C ARG A 85 13.21 2.88 -1.70
N THR A 86 12.97 2.18 -0.60
CA THR A 86 13.44 2.60 0.72
C THR A 86 14.67 1.84 1.18
N ALA A 87 15.07 0.86 0.42
CA ALA A 87 16.23 0.02 0.76
C ALA A 87 17.55 0.80 0.67
#